data_7f08868829b0db24f9bf59ca6acbb0d1
#
_entry.id   7f08868829b0db24f9bf59ca6acbb0d1
#
_cell.length_a   1.000
_cell.length_b   1.000
_cell.length_c   1.000
_cell.angle_alpha   90.00
_cell.angle_beta   90.00
_cell.angle_gamma   90.00
#
_symmetry.space_group_name_H-M   'P 1'
#
loop_
_entity.id
_entity.type
_entity.pdbx_description
1 polymer ?
#
loop_
_entity_poly.entity_id
_entity_poly.type
_entity_poly.pdbx_seq_one_letter_code
_entity_poly.pdbx_strand_id
1 'polypeptide(L)'
;MEKRKNQGQEWEDEEVIDLGEIFYALLRKLWVIIAVAVLGAGIGGAYSYFLLTPQYSSMAKIYVLTKETTLTSLADLQIGTQLTQDYKTIITGRSVMEEVVDKLHLDMDYKELVRKIKVENPSDTRILNISALDPDAEMAKKIVDMTAKVASDYVGEIMEMTPPKLIESGEVANQKTSPSNTKNALIGALIAAVIVCGYITLTVILNDTIRSEEDVEKYLELPVLAAIPESKIHGRGEKKVKRTSGIWDIINPFAGKDK
;
A
#
# COMPACT_ATOMS: atom_id res chain seq x y z
N MET A 1 31.61 -21.57 -63.25
CA MET A 1 31.23 -20.19 -62.89
C MET A 1 30.05 -20.28 -61.98
N GLU A 2 30.29 -20.34 -60.73
CA GLU A 2 29.27 -20.49 -59.65
C GLU A 2 29.19 -19.20 -58.85
N LYS A 3 28.08 -18.47 -59.03
CA LYS A 3 27.79 -17.24 -58.31
C LYS A 3 27.39 -17.61 -56.89
N ARG A 4 28.28 -17.44 -55.92
CA ARG A 4 27.92 -17.40 -54.50
C ARG A 4 27.04 -16.17 -54.24
N LYS A 5 25.80 -16.45 -53.91
CA LYS A 5 24.84 -15.52 -53.40
C LYS A 5 25.21 -15.26 -51.94
N ASN A 6 25.84 -14.10 -51.64
CA ASN A 6 25.95 -13.61 -50.29
C ASN A 6 24.54 -13.23 -49.83
N GLN A 7 23.98 -14.08 -48.97
CA GLN A 7 22.86 -13.68 -48.14
C GLN A 7 23.40 -12.74 -47.09
N GLY A 8 23.06 -11.46 -47.22
CA GLY A 8 23.24 -10.50 -46.16
C GLY A 8 22.42 -10.95 -44.93
N GLN A 9 23.08 -11.27 -43.86
CA GLN A 9 22.48 -11.31 -42.55
C GLN A 9 22.15 -9.85 -42.20
N GLU A 10 20.87 -9.49 -42.33
CA GLU A 10 20.31 -8.36 -41.64
C GLU A 10 20.45 -8.71 -40.15
N TRP A 11 21.42 -8.14 -39.50
CA TRP A 11 21.49 -8.07 -38.05
C TRP A 11 20.33 -7.15 -37.66
N GLU A 12 19.23 -7.71 -37.22
CA GLU A 12 18.24 -6.98 -36.43
C GLU A 12 19.01 -6.50 -35.22
N ASP A 13 19.27 -5.20 -35.13
CA ASP A 13 19.76 -4.52 -33.92
C ASP A 13 18.69 -4.70 -32.84
N GLU A 14 18.73 -5.83 -32.15
CA GLU A 14 18.03 -5.96 -30.88
C GLU A 14 18.64 -4.95 -29.94
N GLU A 15 17.96 -3.83 -29.72
CA GLU A 15 18.28 -2.89 -28.63
C GLU A 15 18.25 -3.65 -27.30
N VAL A 16 19.40 -4.15 -26.90
CA VAL A 16 19.56 -4.85 -25.64
C VAL A 16 19.43 -3.80 -24.53
N ILE A 17 18.24 -3.72 -23.93
CA ILE A 17 18.00 -2.85 -22.76
C ILE A 17 18.91 -3.33 -21.62
N ASP A 18 19.93 -2.54 -21.27
CA ASP A 18 20.81 -2.85 -20.14
C ASP A 18 20.08 -2.59 -18.82
N LEU A 19 19.60 -3.68 -18.21
CA LEU A 19 18.95 -3.67 -16.91
C LEU A 19 19.88 -3.11 -15.80
N GLY A 20 21.21 -3.22 -15.97
CA GLY A 20 22.18 -2.70 -15.03
C GLY A 20 22.22 -1.17 -15.05
N GLU A 21 22.13 -0.56 -16.24
CA GLU A 21 22.08 0.89 -16.38
C GLU A 21 20.80 1.47 -15.75
N ILE A 22 19.66 0.84 -15.98
CA ILE A 22 18.39 1.24 -15.35
C ILE A 22 18.51 1.17 -13.83
N PHE A 23 19.04 0.07 -13.30
CA PHE A 23 19.21 -0.11 -11.87
C PHE A 23 20.14 0.95 -11.25
N TYR A 24 21.26 1.23 -11.90
CA TYR A 24 22.18 2.27 -11.44
C TYR A 24 21.57 3.67 -11.50
N ALA A 25 20.79 3.97 -12.53
CA ALA A 25 20.07 5.23 -12.67
C ALA A 25 19.03 5.42 -11.55
N LEU A 26 18.31 4.36 -11.19
CA LEU A 26 17.36 4.35 -10.08
C LEU A 26 18.06 4.60 -8.74
N LEU A 27 19.18 3.92 -8.48
CA LEU A 27 19.98 4.13 -7.26
C LEU A 27 20.52 5.55 -7.17
N ARG A 28 21.01 6.12 -8.27
CA ARG A 28 21.54 7.49 -8.31
C ARG A 28 20.46 8.53 -8.02
N LYS A 29 19.21 8.25 -8.41
CA LYS A 29 18.05 9.14 -8.19
C LYS A 29 17.18 8.72 -6.99
N LEU A 30 17.68 7.84 -6.12
CA LEU A 30 16.95 7.33 -4.96
C LEU A 30 16.35 8.44 -4.08
N TRP A 31 17.09 9.54 -3.90
CA TRP A 31 16.62 10.71 -3.14
C TRP A 31 15.36 11.34 -3.75
N VAL A 32 15.29 11.40 -5.07
CA VAL A 32 14.11 11.91 -5.78
C VAL A 32 12.93 10.96 -5.60
N ILE A 33 13.17 9.65 -5.70
CA ILE A 33 12.13 8.62 -5.48
C ILE A 33 11.56 8.75 -4.07
N ILE A 34 12.42 8.85 -3.05
CA ILE A 34 11.99 9.03 -1.66
C ILE A 34 11.22 10.33 -1.47
N ALA A 35 11.71 11.45 -2.01
CA ALA A 35 11.03 12.73 -1.90
C ALA A 35 9.62 12.71 -2.52
N VAL A 36 9.47 12.12 -3.72
CA VAL A 36 8.17 11.99 -4.39
C VAL A 36 7.27 10.99 -3.67
N ALA A 37 7.82 9.90 -3.13
CA ALA A 37 7.06 8.96 -2.31
C ALA A 37 6.49 9.63 -1.04
N VAL A 38 7.28 10.47 -0.36
CA VAL A 38 6.82 11.24 0.80
C VAL A 38 5.72 12.24 0.42
N LEU A 39 5.85 12.92 -0.72
CA LEU A 39 4.79 13.79 -1.25
C LEU A 39 3.51 13.00 -1.56
N GLY A 40 3.65 11.83 -2.20
CA GLY A 40 2.53 10.93 -2.48
C GLY A 40 1.84 10.43 -1.20
N ALA A 41 2.63 10.10 -0.16
CA ALA A 41 2.11 9.75 1.16
C ALA A 41 1.33 10.92 1.78
N GLY A 42 1.85 12.15 1.68
CA GLY A 42 1.19 13.36 2.16
C GLY A 42 -0.15 13.60 1.48
N ILE A 43 -0.19 13.49 0.15
CA ILE A 43 -1.43 13.65 -0.64
C ILE A 43 -2.43 12.54 -0.29
N GLY A 44 -2.01 11.27 -0.25
CA GLY A 44 -2.86 10.13 0.10
C GLY A 44 -3.40 10.20 1.52
N GLY A 45 -2.59 10.65 2.47
CA GLY A 45 -2.99 10.88 3.86
C GLY A 45 -3.96 12.06 4.00
N ALA A 46 -3.70 13.17 3.33
CA ALA A 46 -4.57 14.34 3.31
C ALA A 46 -5.94 14.03 2.67
N TYR A 47 -5.94 13.33 1.55
CA TYR A 47 -7.17 12.84 0.91
C TYR A 47 -8.00 11.99 1.87
N SER A 48 -7.33 11.04 2.57
CA SER A 48 -8.00 10.15 3.54
C SER A 48 -8.57 10.92 4.74
N TYR A 49 -7.90 11.98 5.18
CA TYR A 49 -8.31 12.75 6.34
C TYR A 49 -9.44 13.75 6.04
N PHE A 50 -9.40 14.43 4.88
CA PHE A 50 -10.32 15.52 4.56
C PHE A 50 -11.53 15.08 3.74
N LEU A 51 -11.40 14.08 2.87
CA LEU A 51 -12.45 13.71 1.92
C LEU A 51 -13.22 12.45 2.32
N LEU A 52 -12.63 11.55 3.12
CA LEU A 52 -13.29 10.30 3.49
C LEU A 52 -14.00 10.43 4.83
N THR A 53 -15.28 10.07 4.86
CA THR A 53 -16.07 10.04 6.10
C THR A 53 -15.57 8.94 7.03
N PRO A 54 -15.33 9.26 8.32
CA PRO A 54 -14.96 8.24 9.30
C PRO A 54 -16.09 7.21 9.44
N GLN A 55 -15.72 5.94 9.59
CA GLN A 55 -16.65 4.84 9.83
C GLN A 55 -16.29 4.16 11.13
N TYR A 56 -17.29 3.90 11.93
CA TYR A 56 -17.17 3.20 13.20
C TYR A 56 -17.74 1.79 13.05
N SER A 57 -17.07 0.81 13.66
CA SER A 57 -17.52 -0.58 13.63
C SER A 57 -17.97 -0.99 15.00
N SER A 58 -19.20 -1.54 15.08
CA SER A 58 -19.68 -2.24 16.26
C SER A 58 -19.82 -3.73 15.94
N MET A 59 -19.66 -4.61 16.93
CA MET A 59 -19.71 -6.06 16.75
C MET A 59 -20.56 -6.69 17.87
N ALA A 60 -21.51 -7.55 17.47
CA ALA A 60 -22.23 -8.44 18.36
C ALA A 60 -21.89 -9.89 18.06
N LYS A 61 -21.97 -10.74 19.08
CA LYS A 61 -21.71 -12.18 18.95
C LYS A 61 -22.93 -12.97 19.32
N ILE A 62 -23.35 -13.89 18.44
CA ILE A 62 -24.42 -14.84 18.68
C ILE A 62 -23.89 -16.27 18.70
N TYR A 63 -24.44 -17.10 19.57
CA TYR A 63 -24.12 -18.52 19.70
C TYR A 63 -25.19 -19.36 19.06
N VAL A 64 -24.79 -20.18 18.11
CA VAL A 64 -25.65 -21.08 17.38
C VAL A 64 -25.82 -22.36 18.19
N LEU A 65 -27.06 -22.62 18.67
CA LEU A 65 -27.40 -23.83 19.38
C LEU A 65 -27.75 -24.91 18.36
N THR A 66 -27.09 -26.06 18.43
CA THR A 66 -27.54 -27.27 17.77
C THR A 66 -28.46 -28.04 18.72
N LYS A 67 -29.54 -28.63 18.20
CA LYS A 67 -30.39 -29.51 18.99
C LYS A 67 -29.53 -30.56 19.70
N GLU A 68 -29.72 -30.72 21.00
CA GLU A 68 -28.99 -31.70 21.81
C GLU A 68 -29.16 -33.11 21.24
N THR A 69 -28.23 -33.50 20.42
CA THR A 69 -27.88 -34.89 20.21
C THR A 69 -26.59 -35.14 20.95
N THR A 70 -26.58 -36.12 21.83
CA THR A 70 -25.39 -36.61 22.55
C THR A 70 -24.38 -37.19 21.56
N LEU A 71 -23.73 -36.35 20.79
CA LEU A 71 -22.84 -36.75 19.71
C LEU A 71 -21.43 -36.21 19.98
N THR A 72 -20.54 -37.11 20.24
CA THR A 72 -19.10 -36.91 20.44
C THR A 72 -18.34 -37.35 19.18
N SER A 73 -18.74 -36.89 18.00
CA SER A 73 -18.03 -37.29 16.79
C SER A 73 -17.57 -36.08 15.96
N LEU A 74 -16.49 -36.28 15.17
CA LEU A 74 -15.99 -35.30 14.23
C LEU A 74 -17.03 -34.83 13.20
N ALA A 75 -18.06 -35.65 12.94
CA ALA A 75 -19.20 -35.30 12.10
C ALA A 75 -20.00 -34.13 12.67
N ASP A 76 -20.09 -33.97 13.98
CA ASP A 76 -20.84 -32.86 14.61
C ASP A 76 -20.17 -31.51 14.44
N LEU A 77 -18.84 -31.49 14.36
CA LEU A 77 -18.09 -30.26 14.07
C LEU A 77 -18.36 -29.81 12.64
N GLN A 78 -18.41 -30.73 11.67
CA GLN A 78 -18.71 -30.39 10.27
C GLN A 78 -20.13 -29.90 10.09
N ILE A 79 -21.09 -30.51 10.78
CA ILE A 79 -22.50 -30.08 10.79
C ILE A 79 -22.60 -28.66 11.40
N GLY A 80 -21.87 -28.38 12.47
CA GLY A 80 -21.86 -27.08 13.11
C GLY A 80 -21.34 -25.96 12.20
N THR A 81 -20.28 -26.24 11.41
CA THR A 81 -19.75 -25.26 10.46
C THR A 81 -20.66 -25.01 9.26
N GLN A 82 -21.32 -26.07 8.77
CA GLN A 82 -22.33 -25.94 7.71
C GLN A 82 -23.52 -25.09 8.17
N LEU A 83 -23.99 -25.35 9.37
CA LEU A 83 -25.13 -24.62 9.96
C LEU A 83 -24.80 -23.12 10.14
N THR A 84 -23.58 -22.78 10.54
CA THR A 84 -23.17 -21.38 10.65
C THR A 84 -23.11 -20.67 9.29
N GLN A 85 -22.83 -21.39 8.21
CA GLN A 85 -22.87 -20.83 6.85
C GLN A 85 -24.32 -20.55 6.42
N ASP A 86 -25.26 -21.48 6.76
CA ASP A 86 -26.67 -21.29 6.49
C ASP A 86 -27.19 -20.05 7.26
N TYR A 87 -26.84 -19.91 8.53
CA TYR A 87 -27.22 -18.75 9.32
C TYR A 87 -26.66 -17.43 8.75
N LYS A 88 -25.44 -17.43 8.29
CA LYS A 88 -24.87 -16.25 7.62
C LYS A 88 -25.71 -15.82 6.42
N THR A 89 -26.16 -16.78 5.62
CA THR A 89 -27.02 -16.54 4.45
C THR A 89 -28.39 -15.99 4.87
N ILE A 90 -28.99 -16.55 5.92
CA ILE A 90 -30.27 -16.09 6.45
C ILE A 90 -30.15 -14.67 7.03
N ILE A 91 -29.15 -14.43 7.86
CA ILE A 91 -28.91 -13.13 8.51
C ILE A 91 -28.75 -12.01 7.48
N THR A 92 -28.04 -12.27 6.39
CA THR A 92 -27.84 -11.28 5.30
C THR A 92 -28.99 -11.27 4.29
N GLY A 93 -30.00 -12.10 4.54
CA GLY A 93 -31.20 -12.23 3.69
C GLY A 93 -32.07 -10.97 3.70
N ARG A 94 -32.85 -10.80 2.62
CA ARG A 94 -33.72 -9.65 2.42
C ARG A 94 -34.67 -9.44 3.59
N SER A 95 -35.37 -10.51 4.03
CA SER A 95 -36.41 -10.43 5.07
C SER A 95 -35.87 -9.89 6.39
N VAL A 96 -34.69 -10.35 6.82
CA VAL A 96 -34.03 -9.87 8.06
C VAL A 96 -33.62 -8.44 7.91
N MET A 97 -33.00 -8.08 6.77
CA MET A 97 -32.47 -6.73 6.55
C MET A 97 -33.57 -5.68 6.38
N GLU A 98 -34.69 -6.01 5.69
CA GLU A 98 -35.86 -5.13 5.59
C GLU A 98 -36.48 -4.90 6.99
N GLU A 99 -36.64 -5.94 7.78
CA GLU A 99 -37.16 -5.79 9.14
C GLU A 99 -36.26 -4.93 10.04
N VAL A 100 -34.95 -5.02 9.89
CA VAL A 100 -34.00 -4.13 10.61
C VAL A 100 -34.14 -2.67 10.16
N VAL A 101 -34.23 -2.43 8.85
CA VAL A 101 -34.46 -1.11 8.29
C VAL A 101 -35.74 -0.47 8.85
N ASP A 102 -36.83 -1.24 8.84
CA ASP A 102 -38.13 -0.79 9.32
C ASP A 102 -38.13 -0.53 10.83
N LYS A 103 -37.55 -1.41 11.64
CA LYS A 103 -37.52 -1.27 13.12
C LYS A 103 -36.66 -0.11 13.58
N LEU A 104 -35.57 0.19 12.87
CA LEU A 104 -34.70 1.30 13.19
C LEU A 104 -35.04 2.58 12.43
N HIS A 105 -36.05 2.55 11.54
CA HIS A 105 -36.43 3.67 10.67
C HIS A 105 -35.24 4.25 9.91
N LEU A 106 -34.41 3.37 9.31
CA LEU A 106 -33.23 3.78 8.57
C LEU A 106 -33.64 4.37 7.21
N ASP A 107 -33.03 5.50 6.84
CA ASP A 107 -33.22 6.12 5.51
C ASP A 107 -32.29 5.47 4.49
N MET A 108 -32.43 4.16 4.30
CA MET A 108 -31.67 3.36 3.33
C MET A 108 -32.39 2.09 2.92
N ASP A 109 -32.06 1.58 1.72
CA ASP A 109 -32.56 0.28 1.27
C ASP A 109 -31.83 -0.89 1.94
N TYR A 110 -32.51 -2.05 2.05
CA TYR A 110 -31.93 -3.27 2.62
C TYR A 110 -30.60 -3.66 1.95
N LYS A 111 -30.43 -3.40 0.63
CA LYS A 111 -29.16 -3.68 -0.08
C LYS A 111 -28.01 -2.81 0.38
N GLU A 112 -28.30 -1.60 0.80
CA GLU A 112 -27.29 -0.69 1.38
C GLU A 112 -26.91 -1.16 2.77
N LEU A 113 -27.90 -1.59 3.57
CA LEU A 113 -27.65 -2.16 4.89
C LEU A 113 -26.81 -3.44 4.82
N VAL A 114 -27.09 -4.34 3.86
CA VAL A 114 -26.28 -5.56 3.63
C VAL A 114 -24.81 -5.22 3.39
N ARG A 115 -24.50 -4.12 2.67
CA ARG A 115 -23.10 -3.69 2.43
C ARG A 115 -22.41 -3.15 3.67
N LYS A 116 -23.17 -2.64 4.63
CA LYS A 116 -22.65 -2.14 5.92
C LYS A 116 -22.49 -3.25 6.95
N ILE A 117 -23.14 -4.40 6.76
CA ILE A 117 -23.11 -5.54 7.69
C ILE A 117 -22.15 -6.61 7.18
N LYS A 118 -21.33 -7.13 8.09
CA LYS A 118 -20.43 -8.25 7.84
C LYS A 118 -20.72 -9.34 8.87
N VAL A 119 -20.98 -10.56 8.40
CA VAL A 119 -21.18 -11.73 9.24
C VAL A 119 -20.02 -12.69 9.02
N GLU A 120 -19.29 -13.01 10.08
CA GLU A 120 -18.13 -13.89 10.07
C GLU A 120 -18.28 -14.99 11.12
N ASN A 121 -17.87 -16.19 10.75
CA ASN A 121 -17.69 -17.28 11.71
C ASN A 121 -16.19 -17.45 11.97
N PRO A 122 -15.70 -17.25 13.20
CA PRO A 122 -14.36 -17.65 13.57
C PRO A 122 -14.17 -19.15 13.32
N SER A 123 -13.05 -19.55 12.76
CA SER A 123 -12.77 -20.93 12.36
C SER A 123 -13.12 -21.93 13.48
N ASP A 124 -13.86 -22.97 13.12
CA ASP A 124 -14.22 -24.11 13.97
C ASP A 124 -15.03 -23.75 15.24
N THR A 125 -15.78 -22.64 15.22
CA THR A 125 -16.62 -22.25 16.33
C THR A 125 -18.11 -22.27 15.95
N ARG A 126 -18.98 -22.28 16.95
CA ARG A 126 -20.43 -22.09 16.82
C ARG A 126 -20.83 -20.64 17.08
N ILE A 127 -19.87 -19.70 16.94
CA ILE A 127 -20.10 -18.29 17.17
C ILE A 127 -20.15 -17.58 15.83
N LEU A 128 -21.13 -16.71 15.66
CA LEU A 128 -21.21 -15.77 14.56
C LEU A 128 -20.95 -14.37 15.08
N ASN A 129 -19.99 -13.72 14.48
CA ASN A 129 -19.71 -12.30 14.69
C ASN A 129 -20.49 -11.51 13.65
N ILE A 130 -21.38 -10.65 14.12
CA ILE A 130 -22.12 -9.70 13.27
C ILE A 130 -21.49 -8.34 13.52
N SER A 131 -20.94 -7.71 12.48
CA SER A 131 -20.36 -6.37 12.56
C SER A 131 -21.13 -5.42 11.66
N ALA A 132 -21.35 -4.20 12.13
CA ALA A 132 -21.95 -3.13 11.34
C ALA A 132 -21.01 -1.93 11.28
N LEU A 133 -20.96 -1.28 10.11
CA LEU A 133 -20.20 -0.06 9.85
C LEU A 133 -21.16 1.10 9.64
N ASP A 134 -20.98 2.18 10.39
CA ASP A 134 -21.76 3.41 10.20
C ASP A 134 -20.90 4.66 10.55
N PRO A 135 -21.19 5.82 9.94
CA PRO A 135 -20.56 7.08 10.34
C PRO A 135 -20.84 7.49 11.79
N ASP A 136 -21.94 7.03 12.36
CA ASP A 136 -22.29 7.23 13.75
C ASP A 136 -22.04 5.93 14.56
N ALA A 137 -21.19 6.03 15.58
CA ALA A 137 -20.82 4.90 16.43
C ALA A 137 -22.02 4.31 17.23
N GLU A 138 -22.96 5.17 17.66
CA GLU A 138 -24.17 4.72 18.34
C GLU A 138 -25.12 4.02 17.37
N MET A 139 -25.23 4.52 16.13
CA MET A 139 -26.04 3.88 15.11
C MET A 139 -25.45 2.53 14.70
N ALA A 140 -24.13 2.43 14.53
CA ALA A 140 -23.45 1.16 14.28
C ALA A 140 -23.81 0.11 15.36
N LYS A 141 -23.81 0.50 16.64
CA LYS A 141 -24.23 -0.36 17.74
C LYS A 141 -25.71 -0.76 17.64
N LYS A 142 -26.60 0.19 17.39
CA LYS A 142 -28.05 -0.08 17.26
C LYS A 142 -28.33 -1.03 16.08
N ILE A 143 -27.65 -0.84 14.95
CA ILE A 143 -27.79 -1.70 13.77
C ILE A 143 -27.35 -3.12 14.11
N VAL A 144 -26.17 -3.30 14.72
CA VAL A 144 -25.68 -4.67 15.01
C VAL A 144 -26.53 -5.37 16.04
N ASP A 145 -26.98 -4.69 17.10
CA ASP A 145 -27.84 -5.27 18.15
C ASP A 145 -29.22 -5.64 17.59
N MET A 146 -29.81 -4.77 16.76
CA MET A 146 -31.10 -5.06 16.12
C MET A 146 -30.97 -6.20 15.12
N THR A 147 -29.89 -6.22 14.31
CA THR A 147 -29.63 -7.31 13.37
C THR A 147 -29.47 -8.64 14.10
N ALA A 148 -28.71 -8.68 15.19
CA ALA A 148 -28.54 -9.89 15.99
C ALA A 148 -29.88 -10.40 16.57
N LYS A 149 -30.74 -9.49 17.04
CA LYS A 149 -32.06 -9.82 17.60
C LYS A 149 -33.00 -10.33 16.52
N VAL A 150 -33.22 -9.58 15.44
CA VAL A 150 -34.11 -9.95 14.34
C VAL A 150 -33.65 -11.26 13.70
N ALA A 151 -32.36 -11.41 13.47
CA ALA A 151 -31.79 -12.63 12.92
C ALA A 151 -32.01 -13.84 13.84
N SER A 152 -31.82 -13.68 15.16
CA SER A 152 -32.08 -14.76 16.12
C SER A 152 -33.56 -15.20 16.12
N ASP A 153 -34.46 -14.22 16.14
CA ASP A 153 -35.90 -14.49 16.14
C ASP A 153 -36.32 -15.19 14.82
N TYR A 154 -35.85 -14.67 13.69
CA TYR A 154 -36.16 -15.19 12.35
C TYR A 154 -35.61 -16.61 12.11
N VAL A 155 -34.37 -16.87 12.54
CA VAL A 155 -33.78 -18.21 12.46
C VAL A 155 -34.55 -19.21 13.35
N GLY A 156 -34.93 -18.79 14.57
CA GLY A 156 -35.73 -19.63 15.48
C GLY A 156 -37.07 -20.01 14.87
N GLU A 157 -37.72 -19.07 14.19
CA GLU A 157 -39.02 -19.31 13.53
C GLU A 157 -38.88 -20.24 12.31
N ILE A 158 -37.97 -19.96 11.39
CA ILE A 158 -37.79 -20.72 10.14
C ILE A 158 -37.33 -22.16 10.41
N MET A 159 -36.39 -22.33 11.32
CA MET A 159 -35.78 -23.63 11.58
C MET A 159 -36.59 -24.45 12.64
N GLU A 160 -37.65 -23.88 13.20
CA GLU A 160 -38.40 -24.47 14.29
C GLU A 160 -37.49 -24.98 15.44
N MET A 161 -36.48 -24.22 15.75
CA MET A 161 -35.44 -24.55 16.73
C MET A 161 -35.32 -23.43 17.79
N THR A 162 -34.57 -23.74 18.85
CA THR A 162 -34.25 -22.72 19.85
C THR A 162 -33.48 -21.60 19.20
N PRO A 163 -33.93 -20.34 19.31
CA PRO A 163 -33.23 -19.19 18.71
C PRO A 163 -31.78 -19.11 19.17
N PRO A 164 -30.84 -18.68 18.30
CA PRO A 164 -29.48 -18.38 18.69
C PRO A 164 -29.45 -17.39 19.86
N LYS A 165 -28.48 -17.57 20.77
CA LYS A 165 -28.36 -16.70 21.94
C LYS A 165 -27.35 -15.60 21.69
N LEU A 166 -27.74 -14.37 22.00
CA LEU A 166 -26.79 -13.26 22.04
C LEU A 166 -25.80 -13.47 23.20
N ILE A 167 -24.52 -13.59 22.90
CA ILE A 167 -23.42 -13.71 23.88
C ILE A 167 -22.95 -12.35 24.30
N GLU A 168 -22.76 -11.48 23.30
CA GLU A 168 -22.15 -10.17 23.45
C GLU A 168 -22.89 -9.17 22.56
N SER A 169 -23.41 -8.12 23.16
CA SER A 169 -24.03 -7.00 22.43
C SER A 169 -22.97 -6.07 21.89
N GLY A 170 -23.34 -5.29 20.85
CA GLY A 170 -22.45 -4.31 20.27
C GLY A 170 -21.95 -3.28 21.27
N GLU A 171 -20.73 -2.85 21.08
CA GLU A 171 -20.14 -1.75 21.83
C GLU A 171 -20.08 -0.48 20.98
N VAL A 172 -20.21 0.68 21.62
CA VAL A 172 -19.99 1.97 20.94
C VAL A 172 -18.49 2.14 20.69
N ALA A 173 -18.10 2.20 19.42
CA ALA A 173 -16.71 2.30 19.06
C ALA A 173 -16.13 3.68 19.46
N ASN A 174 -15.08 3.69 20.25
CA ASN A 174 -14.37 4.90 20.66
C ASN A 174 -13.38 5.41 19.58
N GLN A 175 -13.06 4.60 18.59
CA GLN A 175 -12.11 4.91 17.53
C GLN A 175 -12.68 4.54 16.16
N LYS A 176 -12.35 5.34 15.15
CA LYS A 176 -12.73 5.03 13.77
C LYS A 176 -12.02 3.77 13.28
N THR A 177 -12.74 2.91 12.60
CA THR A 177 -12.24 1.68 11.99
C THR A 177 -11.71 1.93 10.57
N SER A 178 -12.36 2.84 9.83
CA SER A 178 -12.03 3.20 8.45
C SER A 178 -12.28 4.70 8.23
N PRO A 179 -11.58 5.36 7.30
CA PRO A 179 -10.41 4.88 6.58
C PRO A 179 -9.16 4.86 7.49
N SER A 180 -8.25 3.92 7.19
CA SER A 180 -6.93 3.93 7.81
C SER A 180 -6.04 4.93 7.08
N ASN A 181 -5.79 6.09 7.71
CA ASN A 181 -4.96 7.14 7.12
C ASN A 181 -3.56 6.62 6.75
N THR A 182 -3.00 5.74 7.58
CA THR A 182 -1.68 5.11 7.34
C THR A 182 -1.68 4.23 6.09
N LYS A 183 -2.73 3.41 5.90
CA LYS A 183 -2.83 2.55 4.70
C LYS A 183 -2.97 3.40 3.43
N ASN A 184 -3.80 4.43 3.46
CA ASN A 184 -4.01 5.31 2.32
C ASN A 184 -2.76 6.15 2.00
N ALA A 185 -2.04 6.62 3.01
CA ALA A 185 -0.74 7.28 2.82
C ALA A 185 0.29 6.33 2.20
N LEU A 186 0.35 5.07 2.65
CA LEU A 186 1.25 4.07 2.08
C LEU A 186 0.92 3.75 0.61
N ILE A 187 -0.37 3.61 0.29
CA ILE A 187 -0.83 3.41 -1.10
C ILE A 187 -0.44 4.62 -1.96
N GLY A 188 -0.65 5.84 -1.47
CA GLY A 188 -0.25 7.07 -2.15
C GLY A 188 1.26 7.15 -2.40
N ALA A 189 2.07 6.76 -1.41
CA ALA A 189 3.52 6.67 -1.54
C ALA A 189 3.95 5.65 -2.62
N LEU A 190 3.33 4.49 -2.62
CA LEU A 190 3.64 3.41 -3.56
C LEU A 190 3.31 3.80 -5.00
N ILE A 191 2.13 4.37 -5.23
CA ILE A 191 1.71 4.85 -6.56
C ILE A 191 2.68 5.93 -7.06
N ALA A 192 3.03 6.90 -6.21
CA ALA A 192 3.96 7.96 -6.56
C ALA A 192 5.37 7.43 -6.88
N ALA A 193 5.85 6.44 -6.11
CA ALA A 193 7.12 5.78 -6.36
C ALA A 193 7.13 5.04 -7.70
N VAL A 194 6.08 4.29 -8.02
CA VAL A 194 5.95 3.58 -9.32
C VAL A 194 5.96 4.56 -10.49
N ILE A 195 5.22 5.67 -10.39
CA ILE A 195 5.19 6.70 -11.45
C ILE A 195 6.57 7.29 -11.68
N VAL A 196 7.29 7.64 -10.61
CA VAL A 196 8.63 8.25 -10.71
C VAL A 196 9.65 7.23 -11.22
N CYS A 197 9.60 5.97 -10.77
CA CYS A 197 10.47 4.92 -11.29
C CYS A 197 10.23 4.70 -12.79
N GLY A 198 8.96 4.64 -13.22
CA GLY A 198 8.61 4.55 -14.63
C GLY A 198 9.12 5.75 -15.46
N TYR A 199 9.00 6.96 -14.93
CA TYR A 199 9.53 8.16 -15.57
C TYR A 199 11.06 8.13 -15.69
N ILE A 200 11.77 7.70 -14.64
CA ILE A 200 13.23 7.57 -14.67
C ILE A 200 13.64 6.51 -15.69
N THR A 201 12.99 5.37 -15.70
CA THR A 201 13.25 4.29 -16.65
C THR A 201 13.03 4.76 -18.09
N LEU A 202 11.92 5.44 -18.35
CA LEU A 202 11.62 5.99 -19.67
C LEU A 202 12.67 7.01 -20.11
N THR A 203 13.14 7.88 -19.21
CA THR A 203 14.20 8.84 -19.52
C THR A 203 15.56 8.18 -19.76
N VAL A 204 15.83 7.01 -19.19
CA VAL A 204 17.05 6.22 -19.48
C VAL A 204 16.95 5.58 -20.86
N ILE A 205 15.84 4.94 -21.15
CA ILE A 205 15.63 4.25 -22.45
C ILE A 205 15.61 5.25 -23.62
N LEU A 206 15.01 6.44 -23.44
CA LEU A 206 14.94 7.48 -24.49
C LEU A 206 16.21 8.34 -24.59
N ASN A 207 17.23 8.04 -23.79
CA ASN A 207 18.43 8.88 -23.74
C ASN A 207 19.56 8.26 -24.56
N ASP A 208 19.55 8.48 -25.86
CA ASP A 208 20.57 8.04 -26.82
C ASP A 208 21.92 8.76 -26.67
N THR A 209 22.23 9.28 -25.49
CA THR A 209 23.47 10.01 -25.27
C THR A 209 24.63 9.03 -25.07
N ILE A 210 25.57 9.02 -26.00
CA ILE A 210 26.84 8.29 -25.92
C ILE A 210 27.61 8.78 -24.68
N ARG A 211 27.86 7.90 -23.71
CA ARG A 211 28.54 8.22 -22.44
C ARG A 211 29.74 7.36 -22.13
N SER A 212 29.87 6.23 -22.77
CA SER A 212 30.97 5.29 -22.57
C SER A 212 31.84 5.14 -23.84
N GLU A 213 33.03 4.66 -23.65
CA GLU A 213 33.93 4.29 -24.77
C GLU A 213 33.33 3.14 -25.58
N GLU A 214 32.62 2.23 -24.90
CA GLU A 214 31.92 1.10 -25.50
C GLU A 214 30.76 1.55 -26.39
N ASP A 215 30.07 2.63 -26.04
CA ASP A 215 29.00 3.21 -26.87
C ASP A 215 29.56 3.75 -28.19
N VAL A 216 30.73 4.38 -28.15
CA VAL A 216 31.41 4.91 -29.35
C VAL A 216 31.81 3.79 -30.31
N GLU A 217 32.36 2.70 -29.79
CA GLU A 217 32.69 1.52 -30.61
C GLU A 217 31.46 0.86 -31.20
N LYS A 218 30.39 0.73 -30.42
CA LYS A 218 29.15 0.07 -30.81
C LYS A 218 28.34 0.86 -31.84
N TYR A 219 28.21 2.20 -31.67
CA TYR A 219 27.37 3.03 -32.54
C TYR A 219 28.13 3.65 -33.72
N LEU A 220 29.43 3.89 -33.60
CA LEU A 220 30.22 4.49 -34.66
C LEU A 220 31.13 3.50 -35.40
N GLU A 221 31.18 2.24 -34.93
CA GLU A 221 32.08 1.20 -35.47
C GLU A 221 33.54 1.64 -35.59
N LEU A 222 33.97 2.64 -34.78
CA LEU A 222 35.32 3.21 -34.78
C LEU A 222 36.05 2.80 -33.50
N PRO A 223 37.25 2.23 -33.59
CA PRO A 223 38.04 1.92 -32.41
C PRO A 223 38.44 3.20 -31.67
N VAL A 224 38.19 3.25 -30.37
CA VAL A 224 38.58 4.38 -29.50
C VAL A 224 40.09 4.35 -29.32
N LEU A 225 40.79 5.35 -29.85
CA LEU A 225 42.23 5.43 -29.78
C LEU A 225 42.76 5.97 -28.43
N ALA A 226 42.01 6.81 -27.77
CA ALA A 226 42.32 7.33 -26.42
C ALA A 226 41.11 7.97 -25.78
N ALA A 227 40.92 7.76 -24.48
CA ALA A 227 39.93 8.46 -23.65
C ALA A 227 40.67 9.51 -22.77
N ILE A 228 40.22 10.73 -22.83
CA ILE A 228 40.74 11.79 -21.98
C ILE A 228 39.75 12.02 -20.84
N PRO A 229 40.05 11.59 -19.60
CA PRO A 229 39.16 11.80 -18.49
C PRO A 229 39.06 13.29 -18.16
N GLU A 230 37.83 13.81 -18.04
CA GLU A 230 37.58 15.16 -17.54
C GLU A 230 38.00 15.24 -16.08
N SER A 231 39.20 15.74 -15.81
CA SER A 231 39.63 16.05 -14.45
C SER A 231 38.88 17.30 -13.99
N LYS A 232 37.85 17.15 -13.17
CA LYS A 232 37.33 18.26 -12.36
C LYS A 232 38.46 18.70 -11.44
N ILE A 233 39.23 19.71 -11.87
CA ILE A 233 40.10 20.43 -10.98
C ILE A 233 39.17 21.04 -9.92
N HIS A 234 39.02 20.36 -8.80
CA HIS A 234 38.53 20.99 -7.60
C HIS A 234 39.54 22.08 -7.31
N GLY A 235 39.17 23.30 -7.61
CA GLY A 235 39.93 24.48 -7.18
C GLY A 235 40.15 24.35 -5.68
N ARG A 236 41.30 23.78 -5.36
CA ARG A 236 41.83 23.75 -4.00
C ARG A 236 42.05 25.21 -3.67
N GLY A 237 41.10 25.77 -2.90
CA GLY A 237 41.18 27.17 -2.47
C GLY A 237 42.61 27.48 -2.10
N GLU A 238 43.17 28.51 -2.72
CA GLU A 238 44.43 29.11 -2.33
C GLU A 238 44.38 29.33 -0.81
N LYS A 239 44.97 28.41 -0.07
CA LYS A 239 45.41 28.73 1.29
C LYS A 239 46.41 29.84 1.12
N LYS A 240 45.99 31.09 1.38
CA LYS A 240 46.88 32.21 1.63
C LYS A 240 47.97 31.70 2.58
N VAL A 241 49.13 31.40 2.03
CA VAL A 241 50.34 31.15 2.81
C VAL A 241 50.57 32.45 3.57
N LYS A 242 50.23 32.50 4.86
CA LYS A 242 50.75 33.53 5.75
C LYS A 242 52.27 33.40 5.66
N ARG A 243 52.89 34.31 4.96
CA ARG A 243 54.31 34.53 5.03
C ARG A 243 54.61 34.79 6.51
N THR A 244 55.14 33.80 7.17
CA THR A 244 55.81 33.99 8.44
C THR A 244 57.07 34.76 8.16
N SER A 245 56.98 36.04 8.42
CA SER A 245 58.13 36.95 8.51
C SER A 245 58.93 36.60 9.77
N GLY A 246 59.63 35.48 9.75
CA GLY A 246 60.36 35.04 10.94
C GLY A 246 61.81 34.66 10.72
N ILE A 247 62.23 34.55 9.45
CA ILE A 247 63.61 34.13 9.16
C ILE A 247 64.44 35.26 8.56
N TRP A 248 63.83 36.25 7.91
CA TRP A 248 64.57 37.42 7.37
C TRP A 248 64.98 38.40 8.43
N ASP A 249 64.31 38.55 9.54
CA ASP A 249 64.66 39.41 10.67
C ASP A 249 65.85 38.92 11.50
N ILE A 250 66.21 37.65 11.36
CA ILE A 250 67.36 37.06 12.09
C ILE A 250 68.66 37.18 11.31
N ILE A 251 68.58 37.31 9.97
CA ILE A 251 69.81 37.29 9.14
C ILE A 251 70.31 38.68 8.83
N ASN A 252 69.56 39.75 9.04
CA ASN A 252 70.02 41.08 8.70
C ASN A 252 69.69 42.11 9.80
N PRO A 253 70.50 42.18 10.92
CA PRO A 253 70.26 43.10 12.02
C PRO A 253 70.71 44.58 11.70
N PHE A 254 71.17 44.88 10.48
CA PHE A 254 71.71 46.20 10.12
C PHE A 254 70.97 46.90 8.97
N ALA A 255 69.81 46.57 8.61
CA ALA A 255 69.04 47.31 7.62
C ALA A 255 68.23 48.45 8.26
N GLY A 256 68.88 49.57 8.50
CA GLY A 256 68.35 50.91 8.29
C GLY A 256 67.36 51.48 9.30
N LYS A 257 67.88 52.04 10.33
CA LYS A 257 67.39 53.32 10.79
C LYS A 257 67.89 54.38 9.79
N ASP A 258 67.00 54.95 9.05
CA ASP A 258 67.13 56.34 8.56
C ASP A 258 65.69 56.81 8.13
N LYS A 259 65.25 57.82 8.87
CA LYS A 259 64.23 58.86 8.68
C LYS A 259 62.80 58.41 8.50
#